data_1bc50b282727c76403e2603f3214bf67
#
_entry.id   1bc50b282727c76403e2603f3214bf67
#
_cell.length_a   1.000
_cell.length_b   1.000
_cell.length_c   1.000
_cell.angle_alpha   90.00
_cell.angle_beta   90.00
_cell.angle_gamma   90.00
#
_symmetry.space_group_name_H-M   'P 1'
#
loop_
_entity.id
_entity.type
_entity.pdbx_description
1 polymer ?
#
loop_
_entity_poly.entity_id
_entity_poly.type
_entity_poly.pdbx_seq_one_letter_code
_entity_poly.pdbx_strand_id
1 'polypeptide(L)'
;MSDAAKDVTVDPGRPQKDSPELESPHKGKTGLKRVLKATVYSFDGLKSAWKHEDAFRQEAILASWMIPVTFLLTQNNLARAMMIASILLVLIVELVNSAIEAAVDRISLENHHLAKRAKDIGSAAVFVSLINVVLVWGLSLWPWSDLLNVVYRIQALF
;
A
#
# COMPACT_ATOMS: atom_id res chain seq x y z
N MET A 1 68.11 -9.21 -2.46
CA MET A 1 67.48 -10.07 -1.46
C MET A 1 65.99 -9.87 -1.68
N SER A 2 65.50 -10.56 -2.65
CA SER A 2 64.70 -11.79 -2.69
C SER A 2 63.61 -11.80 -1.60
N ASP A 3 62.42 -11.48 -1.98
CA ASP A 3 61.26 -11.95 -1.23
C ASP A 3 60.21 -12.53 -2.17
N ALA A 4 59.81 -13.72 -1.84
CA ALA A 4 59.15 -14.67 -2.70
C ALA A 4 57.65 -14.37 -2.75
N ALA A 5 57.15 -14.11 -3.93
CA ALA A 5 55.74 -14.20 -4.23
C ALA A 5 55.30 -15.67 -4.04
N LYS A 6 54.50 -15.96 -3.00
CA LYS A 6 53.80 -17.23 -2.85
C LYS A 6 52.71 -17.32 -3.89
N ASP A 7 53.00 -18.13 -4.90
CA ASP A 7 52.05 -18.60 -5.88
C ASP A 7 50.97 -19.43 -5.18
N VAL A 8 49.75 -18.92 -5.10
CA VAL A 8 48.59 -19.66 -4.62
C VAL A 8 48.03 -20.43 -5.79
N THR A 9 48.55 -21.65 -5.98
CA THR A 9 47.97 -22.61 -6.91
C THR A 9 46.57 -22.99 -6.45
N VAL A 10 45.56 -22.54 -7.19
CA VAL A 10 44.17 -22.99 -7.02
C VAL A 10 44.05 -24.40 -7.54
N ASP A 11 43.79 -25.36 -6.66
CA ASP A 11 43.51 -26.77 -6.97
C ASP A 11 42.15 -26.89 -7.67
N PRO A 12 42.08 -27.29 -8.97
CA PRO A 12 40.81 -27.36 -9.72
C PRO A 12 39.95 -28.59 -9.39
N GLY A 13 40.36 -29.41 -8.43
CA GLY A 13 39.71 -30.69 -8.10
C GLY A 13 38.98 -30.72 -6.74
N ARG A 14 38.99 -29.62 -5.98
CA ARG A 14 38.29 -29.58 -4.68
C ARG A 14 36.83 -29.21 -4.89
N PRO A 15 35.84 -30.08 -4.55
CA PRO A 15 34.45 -29.67 -4.54
C PRO A 15 34.34 -28.47 -3.63
N GLN A 16 33.88 -27.36 -4.19
CA GLN A 16 33.52 -26.15 -3.42
C GLN A 16 32.45 -26.57 -2.45
N LYS A 17 32.80 -26.65 -1.16
CA LYS A 17 31.86 -26.93 -0.08
C LYS A 17 30.88 -25.80 -0.11
N ASP A 18 29.64 -26.11 -0.52
CA ASP A 18 28.54 -25.17 -0.59
C ASP A 18 28.54 -24.38 0.70
N SER A 19 28.83 -23.10 0.59
CA SER A 19 28.59 -22.15 1.70
C SER A 19 27.14 -22.31 2.11
N PRO A 20 26.83 -22.46 3.40
CA PRO A 20 25.43 -22.56 3.81
C PRO A 20 24.73 -21.32 3.29
N GLU A 21 23.81 -21.50 2.32
CA GLU A 21 22.88 -20.46 1.94
C GLU A 21 22.28 -19.95 3.25
N LEU A 22 22.47 -18.67 3.51
CA LEU A 22 21.81 -17.95 4.61
C LEU A 22 20.31 -17.97 4.31
N GLU A 23 19.69 -19.15 4.48
CA GLU A 23 18.25 -19.27 4.40
C GLU A 23 17.66 -18.30 5.46
N SER A 24 16.87 -17.37 4.97
CA SER A 24 16.14 -16.46 5.82
C SER A 24 15.44 -17.26 6.95
N PRO A 25 15.62 -16.91 8.23
CA PRO A 25 15.01 -17.62 9.35
C PRO A 25 13.47 -17.65 9.30
N HIS A 26 12.90 -17.02 8.30
CA HIS A 26 11.44 -17.01 8.04
C HIS A 26 10.97 -18.07 7.04
N LYS A 27 11.87 -18.87 6.40
CA LYS A 27 11.57 -19.91 5.43
C LYS A 27 11.27 -21.24 6.13
N GLY A 28 10.15 -21.35 6.80
CA GLY A 28 9.92 -22.63 7.44
C GLY A 28 8.67 -22.85 8.25
N LYS A 29 7.47 -22.46 7.73
CA LYS A 29 6.19 -23.07 8.20
C LYS A 29 5.17 -22.97 7.09
N THR A 30 4.86 -24.09 6.47
CA THR A 30 3.87 -24.26 5.40
C THR A 30 2.45 -24.38 6.01
N GLY A 31 1.44 -23.92 5.28
CA GLY A 31 0.05 -24.15 5.61
C GLY A 31 -0.56 -23.15 6.59
N LEU A 32 -1.58 -23.59 7.33
CA LEU A 32 -2.44 -22.78 8.21
C LEU A 32 -1.64 -21.95 9.26
N LYS A 33 -0.55 -22.50 9.79
CA LYS A 33 0.32 -21.77 10.74
C LYS A 33 0.96 -20.52 10.13
N ARG A 34 1.24 -20.52 8.81
CA ARG A 34 1.77 -19.35 8.10
C ARG A 34 0.69 -18.27 7.98
N VAL A 35 -0.54 -18.67 7.64
CA VAL A 35 -1.67 -17.74 7.53
C VAL A 35 -1.97 -17.10 8.89
N LEU A 36 -2.04 -17.89 9.96
CA LEU A 36 -2.27 -17.37 11.31
C LEU A 36 -1.18 -16.38 11.75
N LYS A 37 0.09 -16.69 11.46
CA LYS A 37 1.17 -15.73 11.76
C LYS A 37 1.08 -14.46 10.93
N ALA A 38 0.74 -14.57 9.65
CA ALA A 38 0.54 -13.40 8.79
C ALA A 38 -0.58 -12.50 9.33
N THR A 39 -1.67 -13.10 9.83
CA THR A 39 -2.77 -12.37 10.48
C THR A 39 -2.29 -11.62 11.72
N VAL A 40 -1.49 -12.25 12.59
CA VAL A 40 -0.92 -11.59 13.78
C VAL A 40 -0.06 -10.40 13.35
N TYR A 41 0.85 -10.59 12.37
CA TYR A 41 1.69 -9.49 11.89
C TYR A 41 0.87 -8.36 11.26
N SER A 42 -0.26 -8.66 10.61
CA SER A 42 -1.15 -7.64 10.09
C SER A 42 -1.76 -6.79 11.21
N PHE A 43 -2.20 -7.41 12.30
CA PHE A 43 -2.69 -6.66 13.47
C PHE A 43 -1.59 -5.84 14.15
N ASP A 44 -0.39 -6.38 14.26
CA ASP A 44 0.75 -5.64 14.81
C ASP A 44 1.11 -4.43 13.93
N GLY A 45 1.06 -4.59 12.60
CA GLY A 45 1.25 -3.50 11.65
C GLY A 45 0.19 -2.40 11.78
N LEU A 46 -1.09 -2.77 11.83
CA LEU A 46 -2.19 -1.81 12.03
C LEU A 46 -2.06 -1.06 13.37
N LYS A 47 -1.70 -1.78 14.44
CA LYS A 47 -1.46 -1.18 15.75
C LYS A 47 -0.28 -0.21 15.73
N SER A 48 0.78 -0.55 15.01
CA SER A 48 1.95 0.31 14.83
C SER A 48 1.58 1.58 14.07
N ALA A 49 0.86 1.46 12.94
CA ALA A 49 0.39 2.61 12.18
C ALA A 49 -0.52 3.50 13.03
N TRP A 50 -1.48 2.92 13.74
CA TRP A 50 -2.34 3.68 14.65
C TRP A 50 -1.56 4.46 15.71
N LYS A 51 -0.47 3.88 16.23
CA LYS A 51 0.32 4.50 17.31
C LYS A 51 1.25 5.60 16.82
N HIS A 52 1.83 5.44 15.62
CA HIS A 52 2.93 6.29 15.18
C HIS A 52 2.58 7.23 14.02
N GLU A 53 1.48 6.94 13.27
CA GLU A 53 1.13 7.67 12.06
C GLU A 53 -0.13 8.51 12.27
N ASP A 54 0.03 9.82 12.32
CA ASP A 54 -1.10 10.76 12.53
C ASP A 54 -2.05 10.77 11.35
N ALA A 55 -1.53 10.72 10.12
CA ALA A 55 -2.34 10.68 8.90
C ALA A 55 -3.23 9.43 8.86
N PHE A 56 -2.65 8.25 9.10
CA PHE A 56 -3.42 7.01 9.18
C PHE A 56 -4.56 7.06 10.20
N ARG A 57 -4.33 7.65 11.40
CA ARG A 57 -5.39 7.79 12.41
C ARG A 57 -6.53 8.67 11.91
N GLN A 58 -6.21 9.81 11.31
CA GLN A 58 -7.23 10.74 10.80
C GLN A 58 -8.05 10.08 9.69
N GLU A 59 -7.39 9.42 8.74
CA GLU A 59 -8.06 8.71 7.65
C GLU A 59 -8.90 7.53 8.14
N ALA A 60 -8.41 6.74 9.09
CA ALA A 60 -9.17 5.62 9.66
C ALA A 60 -10.40 6.10 10.45
N ILE A 61 -10.30 7.19 11.19
CA ILE A 61 -11.45 7.82 11.86
C ILE A 61 -12.45 8.30 10.81
N LEU A 62 -12.00 9.02 9.78
CA LEU A 62 -12.87 9.49 8.70
C LEU A 62 -13.56 8.33 7.99
N ALA A 63 -12.82 7.27 7.66
CA ALA A 63 -13.35 6.05 7.05
C ALA A 63 -14.44 5.40 7.91
N SER A 64 -14.28 5.37 9.24
CA SER A 64 -15.25 4.80 10.17
C SER A 64 -16.62 5.53 10.15
N TRP A 65 -16.62 6.80 9.76
CA TRP A 65 -17.83 7.59 9.55
C TRP A 65 -18.34 7.49 8.10
N MET A 66 -17.45 7.58 7.13
CA MET A 66 -17.83 7.58 5.72
C MET A 66 -18.44 6.25 5.28
N ILE A 67 -17.90 5.10 5.73
CA ILE A 67 -18.41 3.79 5.33
C ILE A 67 -19.90 3.62 5.69
N PRO A 68 -20.36 3.83 6.94
CA PRO A 68 -21.79 3.80 7.26
C PRO A 68 -22.64 4.77 6.45
N VAL A 69 -22.13 5.95 6.16
CA VAL A 69 -22.85 6.97 5.39
C VAL A 69 -23.17 6.48 3.96
N THR A 70 -22.37 5.60 3.35
CA THR A 70 -22.67 5.04 2.03
C THR A 70 -24.03 4.32 1.99
N PHE A 71 -24.45 3.71 3.10
CA PHE A 71 -25.73 2.99 3.20
C PHE A 71 -26.94 3.96 3.23
N LEU A 72 -26.70 5.20 3.61
CA LEU A 72 -27.72 6.24 3.62
C LEU A 72 -27.81 6.98 2.27
N LEU A 73 -26.66 7.11 1.57
CA LEU A 73 -26.57 7.92 0.36
C LEU A 73 -27.01 7.19 -0.91
N THR A 74 -26.88 5.87 -0.98
CA THR A 74 -27.25 5.12 -2.19
C THR A 74 -27.84 3.75 -1.88
N GLN A 75 -28.87 3.38 -2.66
CA GLN A 75 -29.45 2.03 -2.67
C GLN A 75 -28.76 1.11 -3.70
N ASN A 76 -27.91 1.66 -4.57
CA ASN A 76 -27.19 0.88 -5.56
C ASN A 76 -25.99 0.18 -4.90
N ASN A 77 -26.02 -1.16 -4.85
CA ASN A 77 -24.98 -1.96 -4.22
C ASN A 77 -23.62 -1.82 -4.92
N LEU A 78 -23.60 -1.65 -6.26
CA LEU A 78 -22.34 -1.46 -6.99
C LEU A 78 -21.72 -0.10 -6.65
N ALA A 79 -22.51 0.96 -6.68
CA ALA A 79 -22.06 2.30 -6.29
C ALA A 79 -21.51 2.30 -4.86
N ARG A 80 -22.26 1.69 -3.92
CA ARG A 80 -21.82 1.53 -2.52
C ARG A 80 -20.50 0.78 -2.40
N ALA A 81 -20.36 -0.35 -3.10
CA ALA A 81 -19.12 -1.13 -3.10
C ALA A 81 -17.93 -0.32 -3.64
N MET A 82 -18.12 0.45 -4.71
CA MET A 82 -17.09 1.33 -5.27
C MET A 82 -16.70 2.46 -4.30
N MET A 83 -17.69 3.07 -3.64
CA MET A 83 -17.44 4.11 -2.64
C MET A 83 -16.64 3.56 -1.45
N ILE A 84 -17.00 2.40 -0.92
CA ILE A 84 -16.25 1.74 0.17
C ILE A 84 -14.85 1.34 -0.31
N ALA A 85 -14.72 0.77 -1.49
CA ALA A 85 -13.43 0.37 -2.04
C ALA A 85 -12.47 1.56 -2.21
N SER A 86 -12.98 2.73 -2.61
CA SER A 86 -12.16 3.95 -2.72
C SER A 86 -11.62 4.43 -1.37
N ILE A 87 -12.42 4.32 -0.29
CA ILE A 87 -11.97 4.65 1.08
C ILE A 87 -10.89 3.66 1.54
N LEU A 88 -11.13 2.35 1.34
CA LEU A 88 -10.16 1.32 1.72
C LEU A 88 -8.85 1.47 0.94
N LEU A 89 -8.91 1.92 -0.31
CA LEU A 89 -7.71 2.20 -1.10
C LEU A 89 -6.86 3.30 -0.47
N VAL A 90 -7.45 4.36 0.06
CA VAL A 90 -6.71 5.42 0.79
C VAL A 90 -5.96 4.81 1.96
N LEU A 91 -6.63 4.04 2.81
CA LEU A 91 -5.99 3.40 3.97
C LEU A 91 -4.86 2.45 3.57
N ILE A 92 -5.02 1.70 2.48
CA ILE A 92 -3.97 0.81 1.96
C ILE A 92 -2.76 1.61 1.48
N VAL A 93 -2.99 2.68 0.71
CA VAL A 93 -1.92 3.52 0.18
C VAL A 93 -1.19 4.24 1.31
N GLU A 94 -1.90 4.72 2.34
CA GLU A 94 -1.29 5.34 3.52
C GLU A 94 -0.42 4.36 4.31
N LEU A 95 -0.89 3.12 4.53
CA LEU A 95 -0.07 2.08 5.16
C LEU A 95 1.21 1.78 4.38
N VAL A 96 1.14 1.77 3.04
CA VAL A 96 2.31 1.57 2.18
C VAL A 96 3.25 2.78 2.25
N ASN A 97 2.71 3.98 2.23
CA ASN A 97 3.49 5.22 2.39
C ASN A 97 4.25 5.22 3.72
N SER A 98 3.56 4.96 4.83
CA SER A 98 4.16 4.86 6.17
C SER A 98 5.27 3.80 6.24
N ALA A 99 5.08 2.65 5.58
CA ALA A 99 6.11 1.62 5.51
C ALA A 99 7.34 2.07 4.71
N ILE A 100 7.16 2.82 3.61
CA ILE A 100 8.25 3.40 2.83
C ILE A 100 9.00 4.43 3.67
N GLU A 101 8.29 5.33 4.36
CA GLU A 101 8.90 6.34 5.22
C GLU A 101 9.74 5.72 6.32
N ALA A 102 9.20 4.73 7.04
CA ALA A 102 9.93 4.01 8.08
C ALA A 102 11.19 3.29 7.55
N ALA A 103 11.12 2.72 6.34
CA ALA A 103 12.26 2.08 5.70
C ALA A 103 13.33 3.09 5.28
N VAL A 104 12.94 4.22 4.70
CA VAL A 104 13.83 5.29 4.26
C VAL A 104 14.52 5.92 5.46
N ASP A 105 13.79 6.21 6.54
CA ASP A 105 14.34 6.83 7.75
C ASP A 105 15.35 5.93 8.48
N ARG A 106 15.19 4.61 8.36
CA ARG A 106 16.17 3.65 8.88
C ARG A 106 17.47 3.63 8.10
N ILE A 107 17.40 3.80 6.76
CA ILE A 107 18.58 3.66 5.88
C ILE A 107 19.40 4.96 5.87
N SER A 108 18.76 6.11 5.93
CA SER A 108 19.44 7.40 5.83
C SER A 108 18.85 8.41 6.82
N LEU A 109 19.62 8.70 7.87
CA LEU A 109 19.37 9.86 8.76
C LEU A 109 19.82 11.18 8.11
N GLU A 110 20.55 11.12 6.99
CA GLU A 110 21.00 12.28 6.26
C GLU A 110 19.99 12.66 5.16
N ASN A 111 19.89 13.96 4.86
CA ASN A 111 19.04 14.50 3.80
C ASN A 111 19.54 14.12 2.39
N HIS A 112 19.46 12.83 2.05
CA HIS A 112 19.82 12.34 0.73
C HIS A 112 18.67 12.61 -0.25
N HIS A 113 18.98 13.16 -1.43
CA HIS A 113 17.96 13.54 -2.43
C HIS A 113 17.06 12.37 -2.87
N LEU A 114 17.58 11.13 -2.87
CA LEU A 114 16.77 9.94 -3.18
C LEU A 114 15.81 9.58 -2.05
N ALA A 115 16.22 9.77 -0.78
CA ALA A 115 15.35 9.57 0.38
C ALA A 115 14.17 10.54 0.35
N LYS A 116 14.45 11.83 0.11
CA LYS A 116 13.41 12.84 -0.07
C LYS A 116 12.49 12.50 -1.23
N ARG A 117 13.03 12.13 -2.39
CA ARG A 117 12.23 11.75 -3.57
C ARG A 117 11.31 10.55 -3.30
N ALA A 118 11.78 9.54 -2.55
CA ALA A 118 10.95 8.38 -2.21
C ALA A 118 9.75 8.79 -1.35
N LYS A 119 9.95 9.63 -0.33
CA LYS A 119 8.88 10.19 0.51
C LYS A 119 7.91 11.05 -0.29
N ASP A 120 8.42 11.94 -1.15
CA ASP A 120 7.58 12.80 -2.00
C ASP A 120 6.67 11.97 -2.93
N ILE A 121 7.19 10.85 -3.48
CA ILE A 121 6.40 9.94 -4.33
C ILE A 121 5.35 9.19 -3.51
N GLY A 122 5.69 8.74 -2.30
CA GLY A 122 4.73 8.11 -1.39
C GLY A 122 3.56 9.04 -1.05
N SER A 123 3.86 10.27 -0.64
CA SER A 123 2.85 11.30 -0.38
C SER A 123 2.00 11.63 -1.62
N ALA A 124 2.60 11.65 -2.81
CA ALA A 124 1.86 11.85 -4.06
C ALA A 124 0.88 10.70 -4.33
N ALA A 125 1.23 9.45 -4.00
CA ALA A 125 0.33 8.32 -4.14
C ALA A 125 -0.89 8.45 -3.20
N VAL A 126 -0.68 8.89 -1.95
CA VAL A 126 -1.77 9.20 -1.02
C VAL A 126 -2.68 10.29 -1.60
N PHE A 127 -2.11 11.38 -2.08
CA PHE A 127 -2.88 12.47 -2.70
C PHE A 127 -3.74 11.99 -3.88
N VAL A 128 -3.20 11.16 -4.76
CA VAL A 128 -3.96 10.56 -5.89
C VAL A 128 -5.09 9.67 -5.38
N SER A 129 -4.87 8.90 -4.31
CA SER A 129 -5.92 8.06 -3.72
C SER A 129 -7.07 8.90 -3.12
N LEU A 130 -6.77 10.05 -2.53
CA LEU A 130 -7.79 11.01 -2.05
C LEU A 130 -8.59 11.60 -3.20
N ILE A 131 -7.94 11.99 -4.30
CA ILE A 131 -8.65 12.44 -5.53
C ILE A 131 -9.57 11.31 -6.04
N ASN A 132 -9.11 10.06 -6.03
CA ASN A 132 -9.93 8.92 -6.44
C ASN A 132 -11.21 8.80 -5.58
N VAL A 133 -11.15 9.03 -4.27
CA VAL A 133 -12.38 9.07 -3.42
C VAL A 133 -13.34 10.13 -3.95
N VAL A 134 -12.85 11.35 -4.15
CA VAL A 134 -13.72 12.46 -4.63
C VAL A 134 -14.37 12.12 -5.96
N LEU A 135 -13.62 11.56 -6.91
CA LEU A 135 -14.13 11.17 -8.22
C LEU A 135 -15.16 10.03 -8.12
N VAL A 136 -14.85 8.96 -7.39
CA VAL A 136 -15.76 7.81 -7.22
C VAL A 136 -17.05 8.24 -6.54
N TRP A 137 -16.97 9.04 -5.49
CA TRP A 137 -18.16 9.52 -4.77
C TRP A 137 -18.95 10.48 -5.63
N GLY A 138 -18.30 11.44 -6.30
CA GLY A 138 -18.96 12.36 -7.21
C GLY A 138 -19.70 11.63 -8.32
N LEU A 139 -19.06 10.67 -8.98
CA LEU A 139 -19.69 9.88 -10.04
C LEU A 139 -20.77 8.94 -9.54
N SER A 140 -20.63 8.37 -8.34
CA SER A 140 -21.60 7.44 -7.76
C SER A 140 -22.89 8.12 -7.29
N LEU A 141 -22.79 9.38 -6.88
CA LEU A 141 -23.92 10.17 -6.35
C LEU A 141 -24.52 11.11 -7.39
N TRP A 142 -23.90 11.23 -8.58
CA TRP A 142 -24.41 12.08 -9.64
C TRP A 142 -25.77 11.58 -10.14
N PRO A 143 -26.75 12.46 -10.32
CA PRO A 143 -28.12 12.09 -10.77
C PRO A 143 -28.17 11.79 -12.28
N TRP A 144 -27.52 10.70 -12.71
CA TRP A 144 -27.47 10.27 -14.11
C TRP A 144 -28.85 10.05 -14.72
N SER A 145 -29.84 9.64 -13.92
CA SER A 145 -31.22 9.47 -14.36
C SER A 145 -31.82 10.76 -14.91
N ASP A 146 -31.51 11.88 -14.30
CA ASP A 146 -32.05 13.17 -14.70
C ASP A 146 -31.43 13.63 -16.03
N LEU A 147 -30.12 13.40 -16.20
CA LEU A 147 -29.43 13.69 -17.45
C LEU A 147 -29.97 12.83 -18.59
N LEU A 148 -30.14 11.53 -18.38
CA LEU A 148 -30.71 10.63 -19.38
C LEU A 148 -32.16 11.04 -19.76
N ASN A 149 -32.98 11.41 -18.80
CA ASN A 149 -34.33 11.89 -19.04
C ASN A 149 -34.35 13.17 -19.90
N VAL A 150 -33.40 14.08 -19.69
CA VAL A 150 -33.26 15.28 -20.53
C VAL A 150 -32.87 14.89 -21.95
N VAL A 151 -31.89 13.97 -22.12
CA VAL A 151 -31.46 13.49 -23.45
C VAL A 151 -32.63 12.81 -24.19
N TYR A 152 -33.37 11.92 -23.53
CA TYR A 152 -34.55 11.27 -24.15
C TYR A 152 -35.64 12.26 -24.52
N ARG A 153 -35.89 13.31 -23.71
CA ARG A 153 -36.85 14.36 -24.08
C ARG A 153 -36.40 15.15 -25.29
N ILE A 154 -35.11 15.44 -25.44
CA ILE A 154 -34.57 16.14 -26.59
C ILE A 154 -34.71 15.28 -27.87
N GLN A 155 -34.39 13.98 -27.78
CA GLN A 155 -34.53 13.05 -28.90
C GLN A 155 -35.99 12.86 -29.37
N ALA A 156 -36.96 12.98 -28.45
CA ALA A 156 -38.38 12.87 -28.78
C ALA A 156 -38.94 14.13 -29.44
N LEU A 157 -38.17 15.22 -29.55
CA LEU A 157 -38.57 16.46 -30.23
C LEU A 157 -38.15 16.51 -31.69
N PHE A 158 -37.35 15.53 -32.16
CA PHE A 158 -36.88 15.37 -33.54
C PHE A 158 -37.36 14.04 -34.13
#